data_3ffad796e351a31e86b0f8127f919ff1
#
_entry.id   3ffad796e351a31e86b0f8127f919ff1
#
_cell.length_a   1.000
_cell.length_b   1.000
_cell.length_c   1.000
_cell.angle_alpha   90.00
_cell.angle_beta   90.00
_cell.angle_gamma   90.00
#
_symmetry.space_group_name_H-M   'P 1'
#
loop_
_entity.id
_entity.type
_entity.pdbx_description
1 polymer ?
#
loop_
_entity_poly.entity_id
_entity_poly.type
_entity_poly.pdbx_seq_one_letter_code
_entity_poly.pdbx_strand_id
1 'polypeptide(L)'
;MKKIILMMLFCFVSMSFHDINTVSTERNVEEVYDTSFLYATELNDSILYLALVHDNVKYPKIVLAQAKLESGNYTSYHSRKRNNFLGLYNSKRGEYFKFNHWTDCIQGYKDMIEYKLKDGEDYYNFLVRIRYASSPNYINKVKQIEESIL
;
A
#
# COMPACT_ATOMS: atom_id res chain seq x y z
N MET A 1 26.58 -76.69 -16.24
CA MET A 1 25.86 -75.40 -16.26
C MET A 1 26.68 -74.44 -15.48
N LYS A 2 27.51 -73.63 -16.14
CA LYS A 2 28.46 -72.70 -15.47
C LYS A 2 27.83 -71.31 -15.44
N LYS A 3 27.62 -70.76 -14.24
CA LYS A 3 27.18 -69.37 -14.07
C LYS A 3 28.41 -68.48 -14.20
N ILE A 4 28.41 -67.61 -15.19
CA ILE A 4 29.43 -66.56 -15.38
C ILE A 4 28.99 -65.39 -14.52
N ILE A 5 29.79 -65.10 -13.50
CA ILE A 5 29.63 -63.89 -12.66
C ILE A 5 30.46 -62.79 -13.31
N LEU A 6 29.79 -61.79 -13.87
CA LEU A 6 30.42 -60.61 -14.43
C LEU A 6 30.66 -59.63 -13.28
N MET A 7 31.94 -59.50 -12.91
CA MET A 7 32.40 -58.59 -11.84
C MET A 7 32.62 -57.22 -12.49
N MET A 8 31.69 -56.28 -12.30
CA MET A 8 31.90 -54.89 -12.69
C MET A 8 32.78 -54.18 -11.68
N LEU A 9 33.94 -53.81 -12.11
CA LEU A 9 34.95 -53.05 -11.37
C LEU A 9 34.48 -51.59 -11.32
N PHE A 10 33.96 -51.15 -10.20
CA PHE A 10 33.66 -49.75 -9.94
C PHE A 10 34.91 -48.99 -9.57
N CYS A 11 35.43 -48.22 -10.55
CA CYS A 11 36.54 -47.32 -10.32
C CYS A 11 36.01 -46.10 -9.54
N PHE A 12 36.28 -46.03 -8.25
CA PHE A 12 36.02 -44.86 -7.42
C PHE A 12 37.06 -43.79 -7.78
N VAL A 13 36.64 -42.84 -8.62
CA VAL A 13 37.36 -41.57 -8.76
C VAL A 13 36.96 -40.70 -7.58
N SER A 14 37.85 -40.60 -6.59
CA SER A 14 37.73 -39.64 -5.50
C SER A 14 37.97 -38.22 -6.07
N MET A 15 36.93 -37.54 -6.47
CA MET A 15 36.92 -36.10 -6.69
C MET A 15 36.87 -35.42 -5.33
N SER A 16 37.99 -34.81 -4.93
CA SER A 16 38.00 -33.85 -3.83
C SER A 16 37.10 -32.67 -4.17
N PHE A 17 35.93 -32.60 -3.55
CA PHE A 17 35.15 -31.38 -3.55
C PHE A 17 35.89 -30.34 -2.68
N HIS A 18 36.54 -29.41 -3.35
CA HIS A 18 36.88 -28.15 -2.71
C HIS A 18 35.57 -27.44 -2.41
N ASP A 19 35.29 -27.25 -1.13
CA ASP A 19 34.19 -26.40 -0.64
C ASP A 19 34.43 -24.99 -1.18
N ILE A 20 33.79 -24.68 -2.30
CA ILE A 20 33.55 -23.30 -2.70
C ILE A 20 32.39 -22.84 -1.81
N ASN A 21 32.73 -22.30 -0.65
CA ASN A 21 31.82 -21.42 0.09
C ASN A 21 31.55 -20.19 -0.77
N THR A 22 30.67 -20.33 -1.75
CA THR A 22 29.97 -19.18 -2.31
C THR A 22 29.00 -18.71 -1.24
N VAL A 23 29.51 -17.80 -0.38
CA VAL A 23 28.64 -16.89 0.35
C VAL A 23 27.85 -16.14 -0.71
N SER A 24 26.66 -16.65 -1.03
CA SER A 24 25.65 -15.88 -1.72
C SER A 24 25.26 -14.77 -0.74
N THR A 25 25.98 -13.66 -0.83
CA THR A 25 25.49 -12.40 -0.31
C THR A 25 24.22 -12.10 -1.11
N GLU A 26 23.08 -12.56 -0.63
CA GLU A 26 21.81 -12.00 -1.03
C GLU A 26 21.89 -10.51 -0.69
N ARG A 27 22.33 -9.74 -1.66
CA ARG A 27 22.09 -8.30 -1.63
C ARG A 27 20.58 -8.18 -1.63
N ASN A 28 19.99 -7.94 -0.47
CA ASN A 28 18.70 -7.29 -0.37
C ASN A 28 18.88 -5.95 -1.11
N VAL A 29 18.64 -5.97 -2.40
CA VAL A 29 18.41 -4.77 -3.17
C VAL A 29 17.03 -4.31 -2.70
N GLU A 30 16.99 -3.59 -1.60
CA GLU A 30 15.88 -2.71 -1.29
C GLU A 30 15.89 -1.74 -2.48
N GLU A 31 15.00 -1.99 -3.44
CA GLU A 31 14.75 -1.04 -4.52
C GLU A 31 14.26 0.23 -3.83
N VAL A 32 15.20 1.15 -3.61
CA VAL A 32 14.88 2.50 -3.15
C VAL A 32 14.20 3.18 -4.33
N TYR A 33 12.88 3.04 -4.40
CA TYR A 33 12.09 3.79 -5.36
C TYR A 33 12.29 5.28 -5.07
N ASP A 34 12.86 5.98 -6.02
CA ASP A 34 12.94 7.45 -5.94
C ASP A 34 11.53 8.02 -5.99
N THR A 35 11.03 8.41 -4.82
CA THR A 35 9.69 9.02 -4.66
C THR A 35 9.73 10.54 -4.69
N SER A 36 10.88 11.12 -4.98
CA SER A 36 11.03 12.58 -5.05
C SER A 36 10.06 13.23 -6.05
N PHE A 37 9.67 12.48 -7.11
CA PHE A 37 8.69 12.92 -8.09
C PHE A 37 7.30 13.19 -7.48
N LEU A 38 6.92 12.50 -6.40
CA LEU A 38 5.63 12.71 -5.72
C LEU A 38 5.53 14.11 -5.14
N TYR A 39 6.66 14.68 -4.68
CA TYR A 39 6.69 16.03 -4.13
C TYR A 39 6.65 17.12 -5.20
N ALA A 40 7.04 16.80 -6.43
CA ALA A 40 7.03 17.73 -7.56
C ALA A 40 5.77 17.64 -8.43
N THR A 41 4.90 16.66 -8.18
CA THR A 41 3.77 16.37 -9.05
C THR A 41 2.45 16.79 -8.41
N GLU A 42 1.57 17.40 -9.22
CA GLU A 42 0.22 17.75 -8.78
C GLU A 42 -0.61 16.48 -8.48
N LEU A 43 -1.45 16.58 -7.46
CA LEU A 43 -2.34 15.51 -7.02
C LEU A 43 -3.35 15.16 -8.12
N ASN A 44 -3.35 13.91 -8.54
CA ASN A 44 -4.33 13.29 -9.43
C ASN A 44 -4.53 11.81 -9.06
N ASP A 45 -5.47 11.13 -9.72
CA ASP A 45 -5.82 9.73 -9.39
C ASP A 45 -4.62 8.78 -9.48
N SER A 46 -3.85 8.84 -10.56
CA SER A 46 -2.73 7.93 -10.78
C SER A 46 -1.60 8.15 -9.77
N ILE A 47 -1.25 9.41 -9.53
CA ILE A 47 -0.19 9.79 -8.59
C ILE A 47 -0.62 9.45 -7.15
N LEU A 48 -1.88 9.72 -6.79
CA LEU A 48 -2.38 9.35 -5.46
C LEU A 48 -2.37 7.83 -5.28
N TYR A 49 -2.82 7.07 -6.29
CA TYR A 49 -2.80 5.61 -6.19
C TYR A 49 -1.39 5.06 -5.98
N LEU A 50 -0.41 5.56 -6.75
CA LEU A 50 1.00 5.17 -6.59
C LEU A 50 1.52 5.50 -5.19
N ALA A 51 1.20 6.69 -4.66
CA ALA A 51 1.60 7.09 -3.32
C ALA A 51 0.95 6.22 -2.23
N LEU A 52 -0.33 5.89 -2.36
CA LEU A 52 -1.03 5.01 -1.42
C LEU A 52 -0.42 3.60 -1.39
N VAL A 53 -0.06 3.06 -2.56
CA VAL A 53 0.63 1.76 -2.68
C VAL A 53 2.03 1.84 -2.07
N HIS A 54 2.80 2.87 -2.42
CA HIS A 54 4.14 3.10 -1.88
C HIS A 54 4.14 3.18 -0.35
N ASP A 55 3.19 3.90 0.23
CA ASP A 55 3.07 4.08 1.68
C ASP A 55 2.41 2.88 2.38
N ASN A 56 2.22 1.76 1.65
CA ASN A 56 1.62 0.52 2.17
C ASN A 56 0.24 0.72 2.80
N VAL A 57 -0.60 1.56 2.21
CA VAL A 57 -2.01 1.68 2.61
C VAL A 57 -2.74 0.38 2.26
N LYS A 58 -3.45 -0.22 3.22
CA LYS A 58 -4.00 -1.59 3.09
C LYS A 58 -5.03 -1.74 1.96
N TYR A 59 -5.82 -0.71 1.67
CA TYR A 59 -6.88 -0.73 0.65
C TYR A 59 -6.77 0.48 -0.28
N PRO A 60 -5.68 0.59 -1.07
CA PRO A 60 -5.36 1.83 -1.79
C PRO A 60 -6.46 2.25 -2.78
N LYS A 61 -7.14 1.30 -3.44
CA LYS A 61 -8.21 1.60 -4.39
C LYS A 61 -9.45 2.20 -3.68
N ILE A 62 -9.84 1.65 -2.53
CA ILE A 62 -10.97 2.17 -1.76
C ILE A 62 -10.61 3.54 -1.16
N VAL A 63 -9.39 3.71 -0.65
CA VAL A 63 -8.93 5.00 -0.11
C VAL A 63 -8.85 6.07 -1.20
N LEU A 64 -8.45 5.71 -2.43
CA LEU A 64 -8.54 6.60 -3.59
C LEU A 64 -9.99 7.02 -3.86
N ALA A 65 -10.94 6.08 -3.84
CA ALA A 65 -12.36 6.39 -4.01
C ALA A 65 -12.89 7.34 -2.92
N GLN A 66 -12.48 7.11 -1.66
CA GLN A 66 -12.80 8.03 -0.56
C GLN A 66 -12.22 9.42 -0.81
N ALA A 67 -10.95 9.51 -1.19
CA ALA A 67 -10.29 10.78 -1.49
C ALA A 67 -11.04 11.58 -2.57
N LYS A 68 -11.47 10.92 -3.65
CA LYS A 68 -12.28 11.54 -4.71
C LYS A 68 -13.61 12.05 -4.16
N LEU A 69 -14.30 11.25 -3.35
CA LEU A 69 -15.59 11.64 -2.76
C LEU A 69 -15.45 12.82 -1.80
N GLU A 70 -14.51 12.75 -0.85
CA GLU A 70 -14.31 13.78 0.19
C GLU A 70 -13.82 15.10 -0.39
N SER A 71 -12.98 15.04 -1.40
CA SER A 71 -12.37 16.23 -2.00
C SER A 71 -13.18 16.80 -3.18
N GLY A 72 -14.25 16.14 -3.63
CA GLY A 72 -14.92 16.50 -4.88
C GLY A 72 -13.96 16.47 -6.06
N ASN A 73 -13.29 15.33 -6.28
CA ASN A 73 -12.22 15.17 -7.27
C ASN A 73 -11.11 16.24 -7.11
N TYR A 74 -10.60 16.39 -5.88
CA TYR A 74 -9.51 17.30 -5.49
C TYR A 74 -9.81 18.79 -5.67
N THR A 75 -11.06 19.18 -5.91
CA THR A 75 -11.43 20.58 -6.17
C THR A 75 -11.84 21.37 -4.92
N SER A 76 -12.11 20.68 -3.80
CA SER A 76 -12.57 21.32 -2.57
C SER A 76 -11.53 22.29 -1.97
N TYR A 77 -12.00 23.25 -1.18
CA TYR A 77 -11.12 24.16 -0.44
C TYR A 77 -10.12 23.41 0.44
N HIS A 78 -10.55 22.36 1.14
CA HIS A 78 -9.68 21.58 2.03
C HIS A 78 -8.61 20.83 1.26
N SER A 79 -8.93 20.28 0.09
CA SER A 79 -7.92 19.65 -0.78
C SER A 79 -6.89 20.68 -1.28
N ARG A 80 -7.35 21.82 -1.85
CA ARG A 80 -6.46 22.77 -2.53
C ARG A 80 -5.67 23.68 -1.59
N LYS A 81 -6.26 24.07 -0.43
CA LYS A 81 -5.66 25.06 0.46
C LYS A 81 -5.11 24.47 1.76
N ARG A 82 -5.51 23.26 2.06
CA ARG A 82 -5.08 22.55 3.28
C ARG A 82 -4.37 21.23 2.99
N ASN A 83 -4.20 20.85 1.71
CA ASN A 83 -3.63 19.57 1.29
C ASN A 83 -4.34 18.37 1.98
N ASN A 84 -5.63 18.52 2.27
CA ASN A 84 -6.45 17.56 3.04
C ASN A 84 -7.57 17.01 2.16
N PHE A 85 -7.22 16.04 1.33
CA PHE A 85 -8.14 15.44 0.37
C PHE A 85 -8.98 14.30 0.97
N LEU A 86 -8.67 13.84 2.19
CA LEU A 86 -9.44 12.83 2.92
C LEU A 86 -10.37 13.43 3.99
N GLY A 87 -10.47 14.76 4.06
CA GLY A 87 -11.38 15.43 4.99
C GLY A 87 -11.05 15.16 6.47
N LEU A 88 -9.77 14.96 6.79
CA LEU A 88 -9.34 14.66 8.16
C LEU A 88 -9.63 15.82 9.11
N TYR A 89 -10.35 15.54 10.19
CA TYR A 89 -10.87 16.54 11.13
C TYR A 89 -10.35 16.33 12.54
N ASN A 90 -9.89 17.40 13.16
CA ASN A 90 -9.45 17.42 14.56
C ASN A 90 -10.63 17.82 15.46
N SER A 91 -11.32 16.84 16.02
CA SER A 91 -12.49 17.07 16.89
C SER A 91 -12.14 17.83 18.18
N LYS A 92 -10.89 17.74 18.66
CA LYS A 92 -10.45 18.47 19.87
C LYS A 92 -10.28 19.96 19.58
N ARG A 93 -9.86 20.32 18.36
CA ARG A 93 -9.67 21.72 17.94
C ARG A 93 -10.87 22.30 17.20
N GLY A 94 -11.80 21.47 16.75
CA GLY A 94 -12.95 21.89 15.97
C GLY A 94 -12.59 22.34 14.54
N GLU A 95 -11.52 21.81 13.95
CA GLU A 95 -11.03 22.23 12.65
C GLU A 95 -10.50 21.08 11.79
N TYR A 96 -10.49 21.28 10.48
CA TYR A 96 -9.83 20.36 9.55
C TYR A 96 -8.31 20.52 9.63
N PHE A 97 -7.59 19.40 9.54
CA PHE A 97 -6.13 19.42 9.46
C PHE A 97 -5.66 20.19 8.22
N LYS A 98 -4.51 20.83 8.38
CA LYS A 98 -3.76 21.43 7.28
C LYS A 98 -2.39 20.78 7.23
N PHE A 99 -2.03 20.28 6.06
CA PHE A 99 -0.75 19.62 5.79
C PHE A 99 0.15 20.54 4.97
N ASN A 100 1.47 20.35 5.09
CA ASN A 100 2.45 21.12 4.31
C ASN A 100 2.43 20.67 2.85
N HIS A 101 2.33 19.35 2.63
CA HIS A 101 2.22 18.75 1.32
C HIS A 101 1.05 17.74 1.29
N TRP A 102 0.55 17.41 0.10
CA TRP A 102 -0.58 16.48 -0.03
C TRP A 102 -0.20 15.05 0.42
N THR A 103 1.06 14.63 0.28
CA THR A 103 1.53 13.31 0.76
C THR A 103 1.40 13.18 2.28
N ASP A 104 1.56 14.28 3.03
CA ASP A 104 1.40 14.26 4.50
C ASP A 104 -0.04 13.87 4.91
N CYS A 105 -1.02 14.08 4.03
CA CYS A 105 -2.39 13.66 4.27
C CYS A 105 -2.52 12.14 4.31
N ILE A 106 -1.70 11.41 3.53
CA ILE A 106 -1.67 9.93 3.55
C ILE A 106 -1.18 9.45 4.92
N GLN A 107 -0.08 10.01 5.41
CA GLN A 107 0.42 9.68 6.75
C GLN A 107 -0.60 10.03 7.83
N GLY A 108 -1.22 11.21 7.73
CA GLY A 108 -2.31 11.59 8.65
C GLY A 108 -3.49 10.60 8.63
N TYR A 109 -3.83 10.07 7.46
CA TYR A 109 -4.85 9.02 7.34
C TYR A 109 -4.43 7.73 8.05
N LYS A 110 -3.21 7.27 7.85
CA LYS A 110 -2.67 6.07 8.52
C LYS A 110 -2.72 6.23 10.03
N ASP A 111 -2.27 7.37 10.55
CA ASP A 111 -2.16 7.64 11.98
C ASP A 111 -3.51 7.85 12.68
N MET A 112 -4.52 8.33 11.97
CA MET A 112 -5.81 8.68 12.58
C MET A 112 -6.94 7.69 12.28
N ILE A 113 -6.85 7.01 11.14
CA ILE A 113 -7.93 6.16 10.62
C ILE A 113 -7.46 4.71 10.48
N GLU A 114 -6.49 4.43 9.60
CA GLU A 114 -6.12 3.07 9.22
C GLU A 114 -5.63 2.22 10.41
N TYR A 115 -4.95 2.81 11.40
CA TYR A 115 -4.49 2.09 12.59
C TYR A 115 -5.62 1.39 13.38
N LYS A 116 -6.87 1.81 13.18
CA LYS A 116 -8.06 1.21 13.82
C LYS A 116 -8.58 -0.02 13.09
N LEU A 117 -8.07 -0.28 11.88
CA LEU A 117 -8.46 -1.43 11.07
C LEU A 117 -7.92 -2.70 11.71
N LYS A 118 -8.80 -3.68 11.92
CA LYS A 118 -8.43 -4.98 12.50
C LYS A 118 -7.95 -5.92 11.41
N ASP A 119 -7.12 -6.88 11.79
CA ASP A 119 -6.65 -7.90 10.85
C ASP A 119 -7.82 -8.74 10.32
N GLY A 120 -7.85 -8.89 8.99
CA GLY A 120 -8.93 -9.61 8.29
C GLY A 120 -10.29 -8.90 8.25
N GLU A 121 -10.40 -7.67 8.76
CA GLU A 121 -11.65 -6.92 8.71
C GLU A 121 -11.92 -6.41 7.29
N ASP A 122 -13.18 -6.61 6.82
CA ASP A 122 -13.65 -5.98 5.61
C ASP A 122 -13.63 -4.45 5.75
N TYR A 123 -13.07 -3.77 4.75
CA TYR A 123 -12.82 -2.34 4.86
C TYR A 123 -14.12 -1.49 4.91
N TYR A 124 -15.16 -1.90 4.23
CA TYR A 124 -16.45 -1.20 4.29
C TYR A 124 -17.12 -1.36 5.64
N ASN A 125 -17.04 -2.56 6.23
CA ASN A 125 -17.52 -2.81 7.59
C ASN A 125 -16.71 -2.00 8.61
N PHE A 126 -15.40 -1.88 8.41
CA PHE A 126 -14.54 -1.01 9.20
C PHE A 126 -15.01 0.45 9.16
N LEU A 127 -15.26 1.02 7.97
CA LEU A 127 -15.75 2.40 7.83
C LEU A 127 -17.10 2.63 8.57
N VAL A 128 -18.00 1.65 8.50
CA VAL A 128 -19.26 1.68 9.25
C VAL A 128 -19.00 1.65 10.75
N ARG A 129 -18.16 0.72 11.21
CA ARG A 129 -17.83 0.53 12.63
C ARG A 129 -17.24 1.79 13.27
N ILE A 130 -16.33 2.45 12.58
CA ILE A 130 -15.70 3.68 13.08
C ILE A 130 -16.56 4.93 12.86
N ARG A 131 -17.72 4.79 12.21
CA ARG A 131 -18.60 5.91 11.83
C ARG A 131 -17.83 6.99 11.05
N TYR A 132 -17.10 6.54 10.01
CA TYR A 132 -16.25 7.43 9.21
C TYR A 132 -17.04 8.62 8.64
N ALA A 133 -18.26 8.37 8.19
CA ALA A 133 -19.17 9.42 7.71
C ALA A 133 -20.56 9.27 8.33
N SER A 134 -21.27 10.38 8.49
CA SER A 134 -22.64 10.43 8.99
C SER A 134 -23.70 10.14 7.94
N SER A 135 -23.36 10.22 6.66
CA SER A 135 -24.29 9.97 5.56
C SER A 135 -24.59 8.47 5.43
N PRO A 136 -25.87 8.06 5.47
CA PRO A 136 -26.25 6.66 5.34
C PRO A 136 -25.89 6.05 3.97
N ASN A 137 -25.71 6.89 2.96
CA ASN A 137 -25.37 6.47 1.60
C ASN A 137 -23.87 6.55 1.27
N TYR A 138 -23.04 6.80 2.27
CA TYR A 138 -21.61 7.01 2.08
C TYR A 138 -20.94 5.79 1.42
N ILE A 139 -21.14 4.61 1.98
CA ILE A 139 -20.53 3.37 1.49
C ILE A 139 -20.89 3.09 0.02
N ASN A 140 -22.17 3.28 -0.34
CA ASN A 140 -22.58 3.06 -1.73
C ASN A 140 -21.91 4.04 -2.69
N LYS A 141 -21.74 5.31 -2.30
CA LYS A 141 -21.01 6.30 -3.12
C LYS A 141 -19.53 5.93 -3.29
N VAL A 142 -18.87 5.48 -2.22
CA VAL A 142 -17.46 5.03 -2.31
C VAL A 142 -17.35 3.83 -3.24
N LYS A 143 -18.24 2.82 -3.12
CA LYS A 143 -18.26 1.65 -4.01
C LYS A 143 -18.43 2.04 -5.47
N GLN A 144 -19.39 2.91 -5.78
CA GLN A 144 -19.61 3.38 -7.15
C GLN A 144 -18.37 4.06 -7.74
N ILE A 145 -17.67 4.87 -6.94
CA ILE A 145 -16.43 5.50 -7.39
C ILE A 145 -15.33 4.46 -7.56
N GLU A 146 -15.17 3.54 -6.60
CA GLU A 146 -14.17 2.47 -6.68
C GLU A 146 -14.35 1.60 -7.93
N GLU A 147 -15.58 1.23 -8.26
CA GLU A 147 -15.93 0.46 -9.46
C GLU A 147 -15.58 1.22 -10.75
N SER A 148 -15.61 2.56 -10.73
CA SER A 148 -15.25 3.41 -11.87
C SER A 148 -13.73 3.62 -12.04
N ILE A 149 -12.93 3.25 -11.06
CA ILE A 149 -11.47 3.32 -11.11
C ILE A 149 -10.96 2.05 -11.83
N LEU A 150 -10.35 2.21 -12.99
CA LEU A 150 -9.81 1.14 -13.81
C LEU A 150 -8.51 0.53 -13.24
#